data_5f4ac3044e3c9f9a6c7be7ad693b53cf
#
_entry.id   5f4ac3044e3c9f9a6c7be7ad693b53cf
#
_cell.length_a   1.000
_cell.length_b   1.000
_cell.length_c   1.000
_cell.angle_alpha   90.00
_cell.angle_beta   90.00
_cell.angle_gamma   90.00
#
_symmetry.space_group_name_H-M   'P 1'
#
loop_
_entity.id
_entity.type
_entity.pdbx_description
1 polymer ?
#
loop_
_entity_poly.entity_id
_entity_poly.type
_entity_poly.pdbx_seq_one_letter_code
_entity_poly.pdbx_strand_id
1 'polypeptide(L)'
;MHTITKKELRQILASRFENDLHKKLCELPLPSCLKDIYKAANRIKEAIEKNEKVAIVGDYDVDGIISCVILSEFFDDIGFDYSVKIPNRFKDGYGLNEEIINELEDIKVIITVDNGIAALGAAKLCKERGIDLIITDHHTPLQTLPEAYAIINPKQKECNFPNIEICGAQVAWYLIAALKEVC
;
A
#
# COMPACT_ATOMS: atom_id res chain seq x y z
N MET A 1 -6.47 -34.29 -25.82
CA MET A 1 -6.14 -32.90 -25.36
C MET A 1 -6.94 -31.95 -26.24
N HIS A 2 -7.86 -31.17 -25.66
CA HIS A 2 -8.64 -30.20 -26.44
C HIS A 2 -7.80 -28.94 -26.62
N THR A 3 -7.54 -28.56 -27.88
CA THR A 3 -6.78 -27.34 -28.20
C THR A 3 -7.74 -26.17 -28.25
N ILE A 4 -7.55 -25.18 -27.35
CA ILE A 4 -8.39 -23.99 -27.31
C ILE A 4 -8.12 -23.12 -28.53
N THR A 5 -9.15 -22.76 -29.27
CA THR A 5 -9.07 -21.83 -30.40
C THR A 5 -8.96 -20.37 -29.93
N LYS A 6 -8.49 -19.45 -30.79
CA LYS A 6 -8.47 -18.00 -30.49
C LYS A 6 -9.85 -17.46 -30.15
N LYS A 7 -10.92 -17.99 -30.75
CA LYS A 7 -12.29 -17.56 -30.48
C LYS A 7 -12.75 -18.01 -29.09
N GLU A 8 -12.46 -19.25 -28.72
CA GLU A 8 -12.78 -19.77 -27.37
C GLU A 8 -11.98 -19.05 -26.30
N LEU A 9 -10.68 -18.79 -26.53
CA LEU A 9 -9.86 -18.00 -25.60
C LEU A 9 -10.43 -16.60 -25.40
N ARG A 10 -10.82 -15.93 -26.49
CA ARG A 10 -11.45 -14.59 -26.40
C ARG A 10 -12.76 -14.63 -25.61
N GLN A 11 -13.60 -15.66 -25.79
CA GLN A 11 -14.85 -15.82 -25.03
C GLN A 11 -14.57 -16.05 -23.54
N ILE A 12 -13.60 -16.90 -23.20
CA ILE A 12 -13.22 -17.17 -21.82
C ILE A 12 -12.68 -15.88 -21.16
N LEU A 13 -11.83 -15.12 -21.85
CA LEU A 13 -11.30 -13.86 -21.32
C LEU A 13 -12.45 -12.83 -21.16
N ALA A 14 -13.29 -12.68 -22.16
CA ALA A 14 -14.42 -11.74 -22.09
C ALA A 14 -15.37 -12.04 -20.91
N SER A 15 -15.69 -13.33 -20.67
CA SER A 15 -16.55 -13.72 -19.54
C SER A 15 -15.93 -13.43 -18.17
N ARG A 16 -14.60 -13.39 -18.06
CA ARG A 16 -13.92 -13.02 -16.80
C ARG A 16 -14.00 -11.53 -16.49
N PHE A 17 -14.19 -10.70 -17.52
CA PHE A 17 -14.21 -9.23 -17.44
C PHE A 17 -15.56 -8.64 -17.76
N GLU A 18 -16.66 -9.46 -17.76
CA GLU A 18 -18.02 -8.97 -18.01
C GLU A 18 -18.44 -7.86 -17.03
N ASN A 19 -17.91 -7.89 -15.82
CA ASN A 19 -18.20 -6.92 -14.76
C ASN A 19 -17.09 -5.85 -14.61
N ASP A 20 -16.11 -5.82 -15.51
CA ASP A 20 -15.09 -4.77 -15.48
C ASP A 20 -15.69 -3.47 -16.02
N LEU A 21 -16.16 -2.65 -15.09
CA LEU A 21 -16.86 -1.39 -15.38
C LEU A 21 -15.88 -0.21 -15.58
N HIS A 22 -14.62 -0.36 -15.19
CA HIS A 22 -13.68 0.75 -15.13
C HIS A 22 -12.72 0.77 -16.31
N LYS A 23 -13.21 1.26 -17.45
CA LYS A 23 -12.42 1.36 -18.71
C LYS A 23 -11.73 2.71 -18.90
N LYS A 24 -12.07 3.71 -18.09
CA LYS A 24 -11.52 5.06 -18.13
C LYS A 24 -11.16 5.52 -16.72
N LEU A 25 -10.18 6.41 -16.61
CA LEU A 25 -9.77 6.97 -15.32
C LEU A 25 -10.93 7.64 -14.55
N CYS A 26 -11.85 8.30 -15.27
CA CYS A 26 -13.01 8.94 -14.65
C CYS A 26 -14.08 7.95 -14.13
N GLU A 27 -13.94 6.66 -14.44
CA GLU A 27 -14.83 5.60 -13.95
C GLU A 27 -14.24 4.89 -12.72
N LEU A 28 -12.99 5.19 -12.35
CA LEU A 28 -12.36 4.62 -11.16
C LEU A 28 -13.08 5.09 -9.89
N PRO A 29 -13.22 4.21 -8.89
CA PRO A 29 -13.74 4.60 -7.59
C PRO A 29 -12.94 5.76 -7.00
N LEU A 30 -13.59 6.61 -6.22
CA LEU A 30 -12.89 7.69 -5.53
C LEU A 30 -11.99 7.13 -4.41
N PRO A 31 -10.87 7.81 -4.08
CA PRO A 31 -10.02 7.43 -2.96
C PRO A 31 -10.81 7.29 -1.65
N SER A 32 -11.83 8.12 -1.44
CA SER A 32 -12.71 8.10 -0.26
C SER A 32 -13.41 6.77 0.01
N CYS A 33 -13.48 5.88 -0.98
CA CYS A 33 -14.03 4.54 -0.80
C CYS A 33 -13.09 3.60 -0.03
N LEU A 34 -11.77 3.90 0.01
CA LEU A 34 -10.80 3.14 0.79
C LEU A 34 -10.81 3.63 2.25
N LYS A 35 -11.01 2.71 3.16
CA LYS A 35 -10.96 2.99 4.61
C LYS A 35 -9.58 3.56 4.98
N ASP A 36 -9.56 4.50 5.90
CA ASP A 36 -8.39 5.18 6.45
C ASP A 36 -7.54 5.99 5.45
N ILE A 37 -7.90 6.08 4.16
CA ILE A 37 -7.04 6.70 3.15
C ILE A 37 -6.72 8.18 3.45
N TYR A 38 -7.73 8.96 3.85
CA TYR A 38 -7.51 10.36 4.19
C TYR A 38 -6.86 10.56 5.56
N LYS A 39 -7.04 9.60 6.49
CA LYS A 39 -6.30 9.59 7.75
C LYS A 39 -4.80 9.43 7.47
N ALA A 40 -4.44 8.51 6.57
CA ALA A 40 -3.07 8.31 6.12
C ALA A 40 -2.53 9.52 5.36
N ALA A 41 -3.28 10.03 4.36
CA ALA A 41 -2.88 11.17 3.57
C ALA A 41 -2.63 12.43 4.42
N ASN A 42 -3.51 12.74 5.37
CA ASN A 42 -3.32 13.86 6.27
C ASN A 42 -2.10 13.69 7.19
N ARG A 43 -1.81 12.48 7.66
CA ARG A 43 -0.60 12.22 8.47
C ARG A 43 0.68 12.38 7.65
N ILE A 44 0.68 11.92 6.40
CA ILE A 44 1.83 12.08 5.50
C ILE A 44 2.02 13.57 5.17
N LYS A 45 0.94 14.30 4.87
CA LYS A 45 0.98 15.77 4.71
C LYS A 45 1.62 16.46 5.92
N GLU A 46 1.19 16.10 7.12
CA GLU A 46 1.77 16.62 8.36
C GLU A 46 3.27 16.34 8.47
N ALA A 47 3.71 15.13 8.08
CA ALA A 47 5.12 14.75 8.05
C ALA A 47 5.91 15.63 7.06
N ILE A 48 5.35 15.87 5.87
CA ILE A 48 5.95 16.75 4.85
C ILE A 48 6.07 18.20 5.39
N GLU A 49 5.00 18.75 5.94
CA GLU A 49 4.97 20.12 6.48
C GLU A 49 5.97 20.32 7.63
N LYS A 50 6.17 19.27 8.46
CA LYS A 50 7.10 19.29 9.60
C LYS A 50 8.50 18.83 9.25
N ASN A 51 8.75 18.43 8.02
CA ASN A 51 10.00 17.82 7.56
C ASN A 51 10.42 16.64 8.45
N GLU A 52 9.46 15.76 8.80
CA GLU A 52 9.70 14.55 9.57
C GLU A 52 10.31 13.46 8.69
N LYS A 53 11.18 12.63 9.25
CA LYS A 53 11.77 11.51 8.51
C LYS A 53 10.72 10.42 8.23
N VAL A 54 10.57 10.06 6.97
CA VAL A 54 9.64 9.05 6.46
C VAL A 54 10.42 7.89 5.85
N ALA A 55 9.98 6.66 6.11
CA ALA A 55 10.50 5.46 5.46
C ALA A 55 9.38 4.74 4.70
N ILE A 56 9.67 4.34 3.47
CA ILE A 56 8.85 3.43 2.67
C ILE A 56 9.43 2.02 2.84
N VAL A 57 8.60 1.06 3.23
CA VAL A 57 9.01 -0.34 3.33
C VAL A 57 8.18 -1.17 2.36
N GLY A 58 8.82 -1.65 1.29
CA GLY A 58 8.18 -2.44 0.25
C GLY A 58 8.22 -3.93 0.47
N ASP A 59 7.72 -4.68 -0.53
CA ASP A 59 8.01 -6.08 -0.72
C ASP A 59 9.05 -6.25 -1.84
N TYR A 60 9.63 -7.42 -1.96
CA TYR A 60 10.70 -7.75 -2.92
C TYR A 60 10.17 -8.23 -4.28
N ASP A 61 8.88 -8.41 -4.45
CA ASP A 61 8.30 -8.79 -5.72
C ASP A 61 7.97 -7.58 -6.62
N VAL A 62 7.42 -7.84 -7.80
CA VAL A 62 7.15 -6.77 -8.79
C VAL A 62 6.12 -5.78 -8.27
N ASP A 63 5.08 -6.25 -7.56
CA ASP A 63 4.02 -5.38 -7.04
C ASP A 63 4.56 -4.46 -5.94
N GLY A 64 5.36 -5.00 -5.00
CA GLY A 64 6.03 -4.23 -3.96
C GLY A 64 7.03 -3.22 -4.52
N ILE A 65 7.85 -3.62 -5.51
CA ILE A 65 8.81 -2.71 -6.14
C ILE A 65 8.10 -1.55 -6.86
N ILE A 66 7.06 -1.84 -7.66
CA ILE A 66 6.28 -0.80 -8.35
C ILE A 66 5.57 0.11 -7.35
N SER A 67 5.06 -0.43 -6.26
CA SER A 67 4.48 0.34 -5.17
C SER A 67 5.47 1.32 -4.54
N CYS A 68 6.71 0.88 -4.30
CA CYS A 68 7.80 1.76 -3.85
C CYS A 68 8.08 2.88 -4.85
N VAL A 69 8.18 2.56 -6.15
CA VAL A 69 8.44 3.55 -7.20
C VAL A 69 7.35 4.62 -7.24
N ILE A 70 6.06 4.22 -7.15
CA ILE A 70 4.92 5.16 -7.16
C ILE A 70 5.02 6.19 -6.02
N LEU A 71 5.35 5.75 -4.79
CA LEU A 71 5.51 6.68 -3.67
C LEU A 71 6.79 7.51 -3.81
N SER A 72 7.88 6.89 -4.25
CA SER A 72 9.16 7.57 -4.46
C SER A 72 9.05 8.70 -5.47
N GLU A 73 8.44 8.46 -6.63
CA GLU A 73 8.22 9.49 -7.64
C GLU A 73 7.42 10.68 -7.08
N PHE A 74 6.41 10.42 -6.27
CA PHE A 74 5.65 11.50 -5.64
C PHE A 74 6.51 12.34 -4.69
N PHE A 75 7.31 11.71 -3.83
CA PHE A 75 8.18 12.44 -2.90
C PHE A 75 9.32 13.16 -3.62
N ASP A 76 9.88 12.57 -4.66
CA ASP A 76 10.89 13.20 -5.52
C ASP A 76 10.33 14.44 -6.23
N ASP A 77 9.10 14.35 -6.78
CA ASP A 77 8.42 15.46 -7.46
C ASP A 77 8.22 16.69 -6.56
N ILE A 78 8.00 16.47 -5.27
CA ILE A 78 7.81 17.56 -4.29
C ILE A 78 9.10 17.92 -3.55
N GLY A 79 10.23 17.25 -3.84
CA GLY A 79 11.53 17.50 -3.21
C GLY A 79 11.56 17.15 -1.71
N PHE A 80 10.81 16.12 -1.29
CA PHE A 80 10.76 15.65 0.09
C PHE A 80 11.72 14.50 0.35
N ASP A 81 12.52 14.59 1.42
CA ASP A 81 13.48 13.55 1.81
C ASP A 81 12.78 12.35 2.45
N TYR A 82 13.08 11.16 1.95
CA TYR A 82 12.56 9.89 2.45
C TYR A 82 13.62 8.78 2.32
N SER A 83 13.38 7.66 2.92
CA SER A 83 14.18 6.46 2.74
C SER A 83 13.33 5.30 2.21
N VAL A 84 13.94 4.41 1.42
CA VAL A 84 13.28 3.19 0.92
C VAL A 84 14.02 1.97 1.44
N LYS A 85 13.28 1.03 2.00
CA LYS A 85 13.78 -0.29 2.40
C LYS A 85 12.97 -1.37 1.69
N ILE A 86 13.67 -2.18 0.91
CA ILE A 86 13.12 -3.41 0.34
C ILE A 86 13.79 -4.59 1.05
N PRO A 87 13.04 -5.46 1.76
CA PRO A 87 13.61 -6.58 2.47
C PRO A 87 14.32 -7.55 1.52
N ASN A 88 15.45 -8.07 1.93
CA ASN A 88 16.09 -9.17 1.24
C ASN A 88 15.44 -10.48 1.67
N ARG A 89 14.83 -11.22 0.73
CA ARG A 89 14.10 -12.46 0.97
C ARG A 89 14.85 -13.49 1.81
N PHE A 90 16.17 -13.57 1.65
CA PHE A 90 17.00 -14.58 2.31
C PHE A 90 17.55 -14.13 3.67
N LYS A 91 17.65 -12.81 3.89
CA LYS A 91 18.28 -12.24 5.07
C LYS A 91 17.25 -11.63 6.03
N ASP A 92 16.33 -10.86 5.49
CA ASP A 92 15.41 -10.02 6.27
C ASP A 92 14.01 -10.62 6.40
N GLY A 93 13.69 -11.67 5.60
CA GLY A 93 12.35 -12.25 5.57
C GLY A 93 11.36 -11.47 4.70
N TYR A 94 10.08 -11.54 5.04
CA TYR A 94 8.99 -10.92 4.29
C TYR A 94 8.48 -9.66 4.97
N GLY A 95 8.39 -8.56 4.22
CA GLY A 95 7.73 -7.33 4.62
C GLY A 95 8.33 -6.66 5.87
N LEU A 96 7.56 -5.78 6.50
CA LEU A 96 7.98 -5.06 7.69
C LEU A 96 8.10 -6.01 8.90
N ASN A 97 9.25 -5.98 9.55
CA ASN A 97 9.55 -6.73 10.77
C ASN A 97 10.35 -5.89 11.76
N GLU A 98 10.62 -6.44 12.95
CA GLU A 98 11.32 -5.73 14.02
C GLU A 98 12.77 -5.41 13.67
N GLU A 99 13.44 -6.26 12.88
CA GLU A 99 14.83 -6.05 12.47
C GLU A 99 14.93 -4.82 11.55
N ILE A 100 14.03 -4.71 10.57
CA ILE A 100 13.95 -3.53 9.70
C ILE A 100 13.69 -2.25 10.48
N ILE A 101 12.78 -2.28 11.47
CA ILE A 101 12.51 -1.11 12.32
C ILE A 101 13.76 -0.73 13.13
N ASN A 102 14.56 -1.70 13.56
CA ASN A 102 15.80 -1.45 14.30
C ASN A 102 16.90 -0.83 13.44
N GLU A 103 16.89 -1.06 12.12
CA GLU A 103 17.81 -0.45 11.16
C GLU A 103 17.43 1.00 10.80
N LEU A 104 16.18 1.39 11.04
CA LEU A 104 15.69 2.72 10.71
C LEU A 104 15.95 3.71 11.86
N GLU A 105 16.74 4.75 11.59
CA GLU A 105 17.12 5.75 12.59
C GLU A 105 16.25 7.03 12.50
N ASP A 106 15.73 7.48 13.63
CA ASP A 106 14.97 8.74 13.78
C ASP A 106 13.71 8.83 12.92
N ILE A 107 13.14 7.72 12.45
CA ILE A 107 11.93 7.70 11.62
C ILE A 107 10.71 8.06 12.48
N LYS A 108 9.83 8.90 11.93
CA LYS A 108 8.54 9.29 12.52
C LYS A 108 7.36 8.61 11.86
N VAL A 109 7.45 8.33 10.57
CA VAL A 109 6.38 7.67 9.81
C VAL A 109 6.99 6.52 9.00
N ILE A 110 6.41 5.34 9.10
CA ILE A 110 6.69 4.22 8.20
C ILE A 110 5.46 3.99 7.33
N ILE A 111 5.66 3.94 6.02
CA ILE A 111 4.63 3.58 5.05
C ILE A 111 5.01 2.22 4.47
N THR A 112 4.23 1.18 4.78
CA THR A 112 4.41 -0.09 4.08
C THR A 112 3.64 -0.09 2.78
N VAL A 113 4.21 -0.69 1.75
CA VAL A 113 3.56 -0.84 0.44
C VAL A 113 3.61 -2.30 0.02
N ASP A 114 2.43 -2.85 -0.31
CA ASP A 114 2.24 -4.25 -0.69
C ASP A 114 2.59 -5.26 0.41
N ASN A 115 2.65 -4.79 1.65
CA ASN A 115 2.87 -5.63 2.83
C ASN A 115 2.37 -4.94 4.10
N GLY A 116 2.43 -5.66 5.22
CA GLY A 116 2.20 -5.07 6.54
C GLY A 116 0.90 -5.52 7.20
N ILE A 117 -0.10 -6.02 6.47
CA ILE A 117 -1.40 -6.40 7.07
C ILE A 117 -1.29 -7.54 8.10
N ALA A 118 -0.21 -8.30 8.08
CA ALA A 118 0.08 -9.37 9.02
C ALA A 118 1.20 -9.01 10.03
N ALA A 119 1.77 -7.81 9.97
CA ALA A 119 2.95 -7.39 10.73
C ALA A 119 2.60 -6.96 12.18
N LEU A 120 1.98 -7.85 12.98
CA LEU A 120 1.49 -7.55 14.33
C LEU A 120 2.62 -7.11 15.29
N GLY A 121 3.74 -7.84 15.31
CA GLY A 121 4.90 -7.53 16.16
C GLY A 121 5.54 -6.19 15.78
N ALA A 122 5.76 -5.98 14.49
CA ALA A 122 6.31 -4.73 13.98
C ALA A 122 5.42 -3.52 14.29
N ALA A 123 4.10 -3.65 14.13
CA ALA A 123 3.16 -2.58 14.48
C ALA A 123 3.20 -2.22 15.96
N LYS A 124 3.29 -3.21 16.85
CA LYS A 124 3.46 -3.00 18.29
C LYS A 124 4.76 -2.26 18.60
N LEU A 125 5.86 -2.66 17.98
CA LEU A 125 7.16 -2.00 18.16
C LEU A 125 7.15 -0.57 17.64
N CYS A 126 6.51 -0.29 16.50
CA CYS A 126 6.33 1.07 15.99
C CYS A 126 5.58 1.94 17.03
N LYS A 127 4.48 1.43 17.58
CA LYS A 127 3.70 2.14 18.59
C LYS A 127 4.51 2.41 19.86
N GLU A 128 5.29 1.43 20.35
CA GLU A 128 6.15 1.59 21.54
C GLU A 128 7.24 2.64 21.32
N ARG A 129 7.70 2.83 20.07
CA ARG A 129 8.71 3.83 19.70
C ARG A 129 8.14 5.18 19.28
N GLY A 130 6.83 5.34 19.26
CA GLY A 130 6.17 6.56 18.80
C GLY A 130 6.36 6.80 17.29
N ILE A 131 6.41 5.72 16.50
CA ILE A 131 6.45 5.74 15.03
C ILE A 131 5.04 5.50 14.52
N ASP A 132 4.53 6.40 13.69
CA ASP A 132 3.24 6.23 13.04
C ASP A 132 3.36 5.27 11.86
N LEU A 133 2.78 4.09 11.99
CA LEU A 133 2.77 3.08 10.94
C LEU A 133 1.53 3.25 10.05
N ILE A 134 1.74 3.47 8.77
CA ILE A 134 0.71 3.50 7.73
C ILE A 134 0.89 2.26 6.86
N ILE A 135 -0.13 1.42 6.82
CA ILE A 135 -0.12 0.18 6.03
C ILE A 135 -0.91 0.39 4.74
N THR A 136 -0.27 0.17 3.58
CA THR A 136 -0.97 0.00 2.30
C THR A 136 -0.74 -1.43 1.81
N ASP A 137 -1.81 -2.19 1.73
CA ASP A 137 -1.73 -3.61 1.44
C ASP A 137 -3.02 -4.11 0.75
N HIS A 138 -2.96 -5.24 0.08
CA HIS A 138 -4.11 -5.89 -0.57
C HIS A 138 -4.25 -7.38 -0.20
N HIS A 139 -3.33 -7.89 0.60
CA HIS A 139 -3.39 -9.26 1.10
C HIS A 139 -4.56 -9.46 2.06
N THR A 140 -4.99 -10.70 2.23
CA THR A 140 -6.11 -11.03 3.12
C THR A 140 -5.75 -10.72 4.57
N PRO A 141 -6.55 -9.88 5.25
CA PRO A 141 -6.31 -9.54 6.66
C PRO A 141 -6.44 -10.77 7.57
N LEU A 142 -5.67 -10.78 8.64
CA LEU A 142 -5.83 -11.73 9.75
C LEU A 142 -7.10 -11.40 10.57
N GLN A 143 -7.47 -12.29 11.50
CA GLN A 143 -8.56 -12.02 12.43
C GLN A 143 -8.29 -10.79 13.32
N THR A 144 -7.02 -10.59 13.69
CA THR A 144 -6.55 -9.41 14.41
C THR A 144 -5.72 -8.57 13.47
N LEU A 145 -6.04 -7.28 13.38
CA LEU A 145 -5.28 -6.31 12.58
C LEU A 145 -4.09 -5.76 13.38
N PRO A 146 -3.00 -5.34 12.70
CA PRO A 146 -1.90 -4.62 13.33
C PRO A 146 -2.37 -3.31 13.99
N GLU A 147 -1.76 -2.94 15.12
CA GLU A 147 -2.01 -1.66 15.79
C GLU A 147 -1.31 -0.50 15.04
N ALA A 148 -1.71 -0.27 13.80
CA ALA A 148 -1.17 0.79 12.95
C ALA A 148 -1.93 2.11 13.12
N TYR A 149 -1.26 3.24 12.76
CA TYR A 149 -1.91 4.54 12.70
C TYR A 149 -3.06 4.55 11.68
N ALA A 150 -2.82 4.01 10.49
CA ALA A 150 -3.83 3.85 9.45
C ALA A 150 -3.59 2.55 8.66
N ILE A 151 -4.67 1.90 8.22
CA ILE A 151 -4.61 0.70 7.39
C ILE A 151 -5.46 0.93 6.15
N ILE A 152 -4.81 0.96 4.99
CA ILE A 152 -5.45 1.05 3.69
C ILE A 152 -5.37 -0.33 3.04
N ASN A 153 -6.48 -1.05 3.09
CA ASN A 153 -6.59 -2.37 2.48
C ASN A 153 -8.06 -2.60 2.07
N PRO A 154 -8.33 -2.89 0.79
CA PRO A 154 -9.71 -3.06 0.30
C PRO A 154 -10.43 -4.24 0.92
N LYS A 155 -9.70 -5.23 1.45
CA LYS A 155 -10.26 -6.47 2.06
C LYS A 155 -10.54 -6.34 3.55
N GLN A 156 -10.23 -5.20 4.18
CA GLN A 156 -10.55 -5.03 5.61
C GLN A 156 -12.05 -4.79 5.84
N LYS A 157 -12.53 -5.14 7.03
CA LYS A 157 -13.92 -4.88 7.42
C LYS A 157 -14.25 -3.40 7.33
N GLU A 158 -15.48 -3.09 6.90
CA GLU A 158 -15.99 -1.73 6.76
C GLU A 158 -15.26 -0.89 5.69
N CYS A 159 -14.47 -1.51 4.81
CA CYS A 159 -13.98 -0.86 3.62
C CYS A 159 -15.07 -0.89 2.54
N ASN A 160 -15.37 0.27 1.95
CA ASN A 160 -16.42 0.41 0.95
C ASN A 160 -15.88 0.41 -0.48
N PHE A 161 -14.62 0.03 -0.66
CA PHE A 161 -14.03 -0.02 -1.99
C PHE A 161 -14.68 -1.14 -2.83
N PRO A 162 -15.21 -0.82 -4.01
CA PRO A 162 -16.09 -1.76 -4.75
C PRO A 162 -15.35 -2.96 -5.34
N ASN A 163 -14.05 -2.82 -5.62
CA ASN A 163 -13.22 -3.91 -6.16
C ASN A 163 -12.12 -4.28 -5.16
N ILE A 164 -12.32 -5.38 -4.45
CA ILE A 164 -11.36 -5.85 -3.43
C ILE A 164 -10.13 -6.55 -4.03
N GLU A 165 -10.17 -6.91 -5.31
CA GLU A 165 -9.09 -7.63 -6.01
C GLU A 165 -8.22 -6.65 -6.82
N ILE A 166 -7.71 -5.61 -6.17
CA ILE A 166 -6.70 -4.69 -6.71
C ILE A 166 -5.32 -5.08 -6.19
N CYS A 167 -4.27 -4.78 -6.94
CA CYS A 167 -2.89 -5.03 -6.55
C CYS A 167 -2.36 -3.98 -5.56
N GLY A 168 -1.23 -4.27 -4.90
CA GLY A 168 -0.57 -3.35 -3.96
C GLY A 168 -0.19 -2.03 -4.61
N ALA A 169 0.33 -2.06 -5.84
CA ALA A 169 0.65 -0.86 -6.60
C ALA A 169 -0.58 0.04 -6.85
N GLN A 170 -1.75 -0.55 -7.05
CA GLN A 170 -2.98 0.23 -7.19
C GLN A 170 -3.43 0.84 -5.86
N VAL A 171 -3.23 0.17 -4.73
CA VAL A 171 -3.48 0.75 -3.40
C VAL A 171 -2.53 1.92 -3.14
N ALA A 172 -1.24 1.77 -3.45
CA ALA A 172 -0.25 2.85 -3.35
C ALA A 172 -0.62 4.05 -4.24
N TRP A 173 -1.07 3.80 -5.48
CA TRP A 173 -1.55 4.85 -6.37
C TRP A 173 -2.75 5.61 -5.80
N TYR A 174 -3.71 4.92 -5.17
CA TYR A 174 -4.84 5.58 -4.50
C TYR A 174 -4.39 6.45 -3.33
N LEU A 175 -3.36 6.03 -2.58
CA LEU A 175 -2.79 6.87 -1.53
C LEU A 175 -2.21 8.16 -2.11
N ILE A 176 -1.49 8.10 -3.24
CA ILE A 176 -0.99 9.29 -3.94
C ILE A 176 -2.14 10.16 -4.46
N ALA A 177 -3.20 9.56 -5.00
CA ALA A 177 -4.38 10.32 -5.42
C ALA A 177 -4.99 11.11 -4.24
N ALA A 178 -5.14 10.48 -3.08
CA ALA A 178 -5.62 11.15 -1.87
C ALA A 178 -4.64 12.23 -1.36
N LEU A 179 -3.33 11.98 -1.43
CA LEU A 179 -2.31 12.98 -1.08
C LEU A 179 -2.41 14.23 -1.96
N LYS A 180 -2.59 14.07 -3.27
CA LYS A 180 -2.78 15.18 -4.21
C LYS A 180 -4.08 15.97 -4.00
N GLU A 181 -5.05 15.40 -3.28
CA GLU A 181 -6.29 16.12 -2.90
C GLU A 181 -6.10 16.95 -1.63
N VAL A 182 -5.18 16.57 -0.73
CA VAL A 182 -4.99 17.24 0.56
C VAL A 182 -3.75 18.15 0.61
N CYS A 183 -2.76 17.92 -0.28
CA CYS A 183 -1.58 18.78 -0.44
C CYS A 183 -1.83 19.85 -1.49
#